data_363ad4a3a738fc14e6037b952ecf9b96
#
_entry.id   363ad4a3a738fc14e6037b952ecf9b96
#
_cell.length_a   1.000
_cell.length_b   1.000
_cell.length_c   1.000
_cell.angle_alpha   90.00
_cell.angle_beta   90.00
_cell.angle_gamma   90.00
#
_symmetry.space_group_name_H-M   'P 1'
#
loop_
_entity.id
_entity.type
_entity.pdbx_description
1 polymer ?
#
loop_
_entity_poly.entity_id
_entity_poly.type
_entity_poly.pdbx_seq_one_letter_code
_entity_poly.pdbx_strand_id
1 'polypeptide(L)'
;MLELYQAEDCPYSEKVREKLMALGVSYVNHNPRTAEKDVRNQQVRGEMVSLGGKDEIPFLVDHQHGVQLYESDDIIDHLEEHYG
;
A
#
# COMPACT_ATOMS: atom_id res chain seq x y z
N MET A 1 -0.76 -7.84 -10.82
CA MET A 1 -0.64 -6.38 -10.62
C MET A 1 -0.60 -6.06 -9.13
N LEU A 2 0.22 -5.11 -8.77
CA LEU A 2 0.30 -4.61 -7.41
C LEU A 2 -0.44 -3.28 -7.30
N GLU A 3 -1.15 -3.10 -6.19
CA GLU A 3 -1.78 -1.83 -5.85
C GLU A 3 -1.35 -1.43 -4.44
N LEU A 4 -1.00 -0.17 -4.28
CA LEU A 4 -0.59 0.37 -2.98
C LEU A 4 -1.49 1.54 -2.60
N TYR A 5 -2.17 1.41 -1.47
CA TYR A 5 -2.95 2.50 -0.87
C TYR A 5 -2.04 3.14 0.17
N GLN A 6 -1.73 4.41 -0.01
CA GLN A 6 -0.68 5.06 0.75
C GLN A 6 -0.90 6.57 0.88
N ALA A 7 0.00 7.25 1.58
CA ALA A 7 0.04 8.72 1.62
C ALA A 7 1.47 9.20 1.47
N GLU A 8 1.65 10.33 0.74
CA GLU A 8 2.99 10.90 0.53
C GLU A 8 3.60 11.40 1.84
N ASP A 9 2.77 11.86 2.77
CA ASP A 9 3.22 12.38 4.07
C ASP A 9 3.35 11.31 5.15
N CYS A 10 3.26 10.03 4.79
CA CYS A 10 3.35 8.91 5.73
C CYS A 10 4.74 8.25 5.63
N PRO A 11 5.54 8.27 6.71
CA PRO A 11 6.88 7.66 6.68
C PRO A 11 6.84 6.14 6.46
N TYR A 12 5.80 5.47 6.89
CA TYR A 12 5.64 4.02 6.66
C TYR A 12 5.34 3.72 5.20
N SER A 13 4.52 4.56 4.56
CA SER A 13 4.27 4.48 3.11
C SER A 13 5.55 4.73 2.32
N GLU A 14 6.35 5.69 2.75
CA GLU A 14 7.62 6.03 2.11
C GLU A 14 8.55 4.81 2.06
N LYS A 15 8.67 4.07 3.15
CA LYS A 15 9.50 2.86 3.20
C LYS A 15 9.08 1.85 2.14
N VAL A 16 7.79 1.67 1.96
CA VAL A 16 7.25 0.73 0.96
C VAL A 16 7.54 1.23 -0.46
N ARG A 17 7.33 2.53 -0.72
CA ARG A 17 7.64 3.10 -2.03
C ARG A 17 9.13 2.95 -2.37
N GLU A 18 10.00 3.17 -1.40
CA GLU A 18 11.44 3.01 -1.59
C GLU A 18 11.79 1.56 -1.92
N LYS A 19 11.15 0.59 -1.27
CA LYS A 19 11.36 -0.82 -1.56
C LYS A 19 10.90 -1.18 -2.97
N LEU A 20 9.75 -0.70 -3.39
CA LEU A 20 9.23 -0.92 -4.74
C LEU A 20 10.18 -0.34 -5.80
N MET A 21 10.72 0.85 -5.55
CA MET A 21 11.70 1.47 -6.44
C MET A 21 12.99 0.63 -6.50
N ALA A 22 13.49 0.19 -5.35
CA ALA A 22 14.72 -0.60 -5.30
C ALA A 22 14.59 -1.92 -6.07
N LEU A 23 13.41 -2.54 -6.04
CA LEU A 23 13.12 -3.78 -6.76
C LEU A 23 12.74 -3.56 -8.21
N GLY A 24 12.49 -2.32 -8.62
CA GLY A 24 12.05 -2.00 -9.97
C GLY A 24 10.65 -2.50 -10.29
N VAL A 25 9.78 -2.57 -9.31
CA VAL A 25 8.43 -3.12 -9.47
C VAL A 25 7.43 -2.00 -9.73
N SER A 26 6.63 -2.17 -10.77
CA SER A 26 5.54 -1.24 -11.07
C SER A 26 4.32 -1.54 -10.22
N TYR A 27 3.59 -0.49 -9.88
CA TYR A 27 2.38 -0.62 -9.07
C TYR A 27 1.42 0.52 -9.35
N VAL A 28 0.15 0.30 -9.04
CA VAL A 28 -0.85 1.37 -9.09
C VAL A 28 -0.86 2.04 -7.72
N ASN A 29 -0.66 3.35 -7.72
CA ASN A 29 -0.66 4.15 -6.50
C ASN A 29 -2.04 4.73 -6.26
N HIS A 30 -2.58 4.51 -5.07
CA HIS A 30 -3.85 5.08 -4.61
C HIS A 30 -3.61 6.02 -3.43
N ASN A 31 -4.28 7.15 -3.44
CA ASN A 31 -4.14 8.17 -2.42
C ASN A 31 -5.47 8.39 -1.69
N PRO A 32 -5.84 7.50 -0.75
CA PRO A 32 -7.15 7.60 -0.07
C PRO A 32 -7.24 8.76 0.89
N ARG A 33 -6.17 9.02 1.62
CA ARG A 33 -6.14 10.04 2.67
C ARG A 33 -4.71 10.41 3.03
N THR A 34 -4.56 11.48 3.79
CA THR A 34 -3.27 11.85 4.36
C THR A 34 -2.93 10.95 5.56
N ALA A 35 -1.70 11.06 6.07
CA ALA A 35 -1.28 10.34 7.26
C ALA A 35 -2.16 10.69 8.47
N GLU A 36 -2.71 11.91 8.53
CA GLU A 36 -3.55 12.38 9.62
C GLU A 36 -5.05 12.18 9.37
N LYS A 37 -5.39 11.32 8.39
CA LYS A 37 -6.76 10.91 8.08
C LYS A 37 -7.63 11.97 7.40
N ASP A 38 -7.02 12.96 6.76
CA ASP A 38 -7.76 13.85 5.87
C ASP A 38 -8.05 13.13 4.57
N VAL A 39 -9.32 12.80 4.33
CA VAL A 39 -9.73 12.05 3.15
C VAL A 39 -9.47 12.87 1.89
N ARG A 40 -8.78 12.26 0.94
CA ARG A 40 -8.49 12.85 -0.37
C ARG A 40 -9.33 12.24 -1.47
N ASN A 41 -9.67 10.96 -1.33
CA ASN A 41 -10.54 10.26 -2.28
C ASN A 41 -11.42 9.29 -1.50
N GLN A 42 -12.67 9.67 -1.31
CA GLN A 42 -13.61 8.91 -0.49
C GLN A 42 -13.87 7.52 -1.06
N GLN A 43 -13.98 7.41 -2.38
CA GLN A 43 -14.22 6.13 -3.04
C GLN A 43 -13.05 5.17 -2.85
N VAL A 44 -11.83 5.66 -3.07
CA VAL A 44 -10.60 4.88 -2.91
C VAL A 44 -10.41 4.45 -1.45
N ARG A 45 -10.70 5.35 -0.51
CA ARG A 45 -10.66 5.00 0.91
C ARG A 45 -11.66 3.89 1.23
N GLY A 46 -12.87 4.00 0.69
CA GLY A 46 -13.91 2.97 0.85
C GLY A 46 -13.48 1.63 0.28
N GLU A 47 -12.82 1.63 -0.87
CA GLU A 47 -12.28 0.41 -1.47
C GLU A 47 -11.25 -0.26 -0.55
N MET A 48 -10.34 0.52 0.00
CA MET A 48 -9.30 0.01 0.91
C MET A 48 -9.94 -0.65 2.14
N VAL A 49 -10.88 0.03 2.77
CA VAL A 49 -11.56 -0.48 3.96
C VAL A 49 -12.37 -1.74 3.63
N SER A 50 -13.03 -1.76 2.47
CA SER A 50 -13.77 -2.94 2.01
C SER A 50 -12.88 -4.15 1.80
N LEU A 51 -11.71 -3.95 1.17
CA LEU A 51 -10.79 -5.03 0.86
C LEU A 51 -10.08 -5.56 2.10
N GLY A 52 -9.58 -4.68 2.93
CA GLY A 52 -8.73 -5.06 4.06
C GLY A 52 -9.40 -5.03 5.42
N GLY A 53 -10.50 -4.32 5.54
CA GLY A 53 -11.25 -4.21 6.80
C GLY A 53 -10.79 -3.11 7.74
N LYS A 54 -9.76 -2.34 7.37
CA LYS A 54 -9.21 -1.28 8.22
C LYS A 54 -8.94 0.00 7.45
N ASP A 55 -9.05 1.12 8.14
CA ASP A 55 -8.60 2.41 7.63
C ASP A 55 -7.15 2.63 8.06
N GLU A 56 -6.24 1.94 7.38
CA GLU A 56 -4.82 1.94 7.72
C GLU A 56 -3.98 1.97 6.46
N ILE A 57 -2.92 2.76 6.46
CA ILE A 57 -1.94 2.86 5.37
C ILE A 57 -0.54 2.62 5.93
N PRO A 58 0.38 2.07 5.12
CA PRO A 58 0.18 1.55 3.77
C PRO A 58 -0.59 0.23 3.75
N PHE A 59 -1.28 -0.02 2.64
CA PHE A 59 -2.01 -1.27 2.40
C PHE A 59 -1.68 -1.76 1.00
N LEU A 60 -1.20 -3.00 0.88
CA LEU A 60 -0.80 -3.60 -0.39
C LEU A 60 -1.81 -4.65 -0.83
N VAL A 61 -2.18 -4.61 -2.10
CA VAL A 61 -2.95 -5.68 -2.74
C VAL A 61 -2.07 -6.27 -3.84
N ASP A 62 -1.73 -7.55 -3.70
CA ASP A 62 -0.95 -8.29 -4.68
C ASP A 62 -1.85 -9.32 -5.35
N HIS A 63 -2.34 -8.99 -6.54
CA HIS A 63 -3.26 -9.86 -7.28
C HIS A 63 -2.60 -11.14 -7.76
N GLN A 64 -1.32 -11.06 -8.11
CA GLN A 64 -0.59 -12.22 -8.62
C GLN A 64 -0.46 -13.31 -7.57
N HIS A 65 -0.27 -12.92 -6.30
CA HIS A 65 -0.11 -13.86 -5.18
C HIS A 65 -1.34 -13.98 -4.31
N GLY A 66 -2.41 -13.25 -4.61
CA GLY A 66 -3.65 -13.29 -3.85
C GLY A 66 -3.51 -12.79 -2.42
N VAL A 67 -2.69 -11.78 -2.20
CA VAL A 67 -2.32 -11.29 -0.85
C VAL A 67 -2.78 -9.87 -0.64
N GLN A 68 -3.28 -9.58 0.56
CA GLN A 68 -3.64 -8.26 1.04
C GLN A 68 -2.96 -8.05 2.38
N LEU A 69 -2.12 -7.02 2.49
CA LEU A 69 -1.30 -6.79 3.67
C LEU A 69 -1.34 -5.35 4.14
N TYR A 70 -1.53 -5.17 5.43
CA TYR A 70 -1.19 -3.95 6.14
C TYR A 70 0.22 -4.11 6.73
N GLU A 71 0.70 -3.12 7.46
CA GLU A 71 1.99 -3.07 8.12
C GLU A 71 3.17 -3.02 7.15
N SER A 72 3.89 -1.90 7.18
CA SER A 72 4.97 -1.64 6.24
C SER A 72 6.07 -2.72 6.24
N ASP A 73 6.42 -3.24 7.41
CA ASP A 73 7.47 -4.26 7.51
C ASP A 73 7.02 -5.58 6.88
N ASP A 74 5.77 -5.97 7.09
CA ASP A 74 5.23 -7.19 6.47
C ASP A 74 5.11 -7.04 4.95
N ILE A 75 4.73 -5.86 4.49
CA ILE A 75 4.67 -5.54 3.07
C ILE A 75 6.06 -5.65 2.44
N ILE A 76 7.07 -5.06 3.08
CA ILE A 76 8.46 -5.08 2.61
C ILE A 76 8.98 -6.51 2.54
N ASP A 77 8.71 -7.32 3.56
CA ASP A 77 9.12 -8.74 3.57
C ASP A 77 8.46 -9.52 2.42
N HIS A 78 7.18 -9.29 2.19
CA HIS A 78 6.45 -9.91 1.08
C HIS A 78 7.06 -9.52 -0.27
N LEU A 79 7.38 -8.25 -0.46
CA LEU A 79 7.97 -7.76 -1.70
C LEU A 79 9.35 -8.37 -1.93
N GLU A 80 10.17 -8.44 -0.89
CA GLU A 80 11.49 -9.06 -0.99
C GLU A 80 11.39 -10.54 -1.34
N GLU A 81 10.47 -11.26 -0.72
CA GLU A 81 10.28 -12.70 -0.96
C GLU A 81 9.84 -13.00 -2.40
N HIS A 82 8.93 -12.21 -2.95
CA HIS A 82 8.29 -12.52 -4.23
C HIS A 82 8.85 -11.75 -5.43
N TYR A 83 9.53 -10.65 -5.19
CA TYR A 83 10.03 -9.77 -6.25
C TYR A 83 11.51 -9.43 -6.10
N GLY A 84 12.12 -9.86 -5.02
CA GLY A 84 13.54 -9.64 -4.76
C GLY A 84 14.50 -10.56 -5.50
#